data_ff16f45be107b47685ee0bad93563bd8
#
_entry.id   ff16f45be107b47685ee0bad93563bd8
#
_cell.length_a   1.000
_cell.length_b   1.000
_cell.length_c   1.000
_cell.angle_alpha   90.00
_cell.angle_beta   90.00
_cell.angle_gamma   90.00
#
_symmetry.space_group_name_H-M   'P 1'
#
loop_
_entity.id
_entity.type
_entity.pdbx_description
1 polymer ?
#
loop_
_entity_poly.entity_id
_entity_poly.type
_entity_poly.pdbx_seq_one_letter_code
_entity_poly.pdbx_strand_id
1 'polypeptide(L)'
;SGANKGFDRVKGDQMGMLATVINSLALSSALVAAGVKARVLTAVRMEPIGEFYSKWKAIEHMENGEIVIMSAGTGNPFFTTDTGSSLRGIEIEADVMLKGTRVDGIYTADPEKDPTATKFHDITYDEVLKRGLKVMDLTATCMCKENNLPIVVFDMDTVGNLKKVISGEDRKSVV
;
A
#
# COMPACT_ATOMS: atom_id res chain seq x y z
N SER A 1 2.50 -13.21 13.90
CA SER A 1 1.14 -12.74 14.21
C SER A 1 0.83 -13.03 15.69
N GLY A 2 0.23 -12.05 16.39
CA GLY A 2 -0.04 -12.13 17.82
C GLY A 2 -1.08 -13.18 18.24
N ALA A 3 -1.84 -13.75 17.29
CA ALA A 3 -2.92 -14.72 17.56
C ALA A 3 -2.47 -15.98 18.32
N ASN A 4 -1.20 -16.38 18.20
CA ASN A 4 -0.67 -17.56 18.89
C ASN A 4 -0.16 -17.30 20.33
N LYS A 5 -0.31 -16.10 20.89
CA LYS A 5 0.20 -15.71 22.19
C LYS A 5 -0.86 -15.17 23.17
N GLY A 6 -2.13 -15.52 23.00
CA GLY A 6 -3.21 -15.10 23.92
C GLY A 6 -3.69 -13.66 23.75
N PHE A 7 -3.25 -12.95 22.69
CA PHE A 7 -3.81 -11.64 22.35
C PHE A 7 -5.11 -11.80 21.56
N ASP A 8 -6.11 -11.00 21.91
CA ASP A 8 -7.31 -10.84 21.09
C ASP A 8 -6.94 -10.28 19.72
N ARG A 9 -7.45 -10.90 18.65
CA ARG A 9 -7.17 -10.52 17.26
C ARG A 9 -7.55 -9.07 16.98
N VAL A 10 -8.71 -8.62 17.46
CA VAL A 10 -9.18 -7.24 17.26
C VAL A 10 -8.21 -6.24 17.87
N LYS A 11 -7.76 -6.49 19.11
CA LYS A 11 -6.76 -5.63 19.78
C LYS A 11 -5.43 -5.64 19.03
N GLY A 12 -4.99 -6.80 18.54
CA GLY A 12 -3.78 -6.91 17.73
C GLY A 12 -3.84 -6.08 16.45
N ASP A 13 -4.96 -6.15 15.75
CA ASP A 13 -5.19 -5.36 14.53
C ASP A 13 -5.27 -3.86 14.84
N GLN A 14 -5.92 -3.46 15.95
CA GLN A 14 -5.94 -2.07 16.41
C GLN A 14 -4.54 -1.54 16.76
N MET A 15 -3.73 -2.35 17.44
CA MET A 15 -2.31 -1.99 17.69
C MET A 15 -1.55 -1.79 16.37
N GLY A 16 -1.77 -2.64 15.38
CA GLY A 16 -1.20 -2.48 14.04
C GLY A 16 -1.63 -1.17 13.37
N MET A 17 -2.91 -0.79 13.46
CA MET A 17 -3.40 0.49 12.95
C MET A 17 -2.70 1.67 13.62
N LEU A 18 -2.56 1.67 14.95
CA LEU A 18 -1.85 2.72 15.67
C LEU A 18 -0.38 2.80 15.30
N ALA A 19 0.28 1.66 15.08
CA ALA A 19 1.66 1.62 14.61
C ALA A 19 1.83 2.32 13.24
N THR A 20 0.87 2.17 12.33
CA THR A 20 0.90 2.89 11.05
C THR A 20 0.77 4.40 11.24
N VAL A 21 0.00 4.86 12.23
CA VAL A 21 -0.11 6.30 12.55
C VAL A 21 1.22 6.85 13.04
N ILE A 22 1.91 6.15 13.94
CA ILE A 22 3.24 6.53 14.42
C ILE A 22 4.20 6.69 13.23
N ASN A 23 4.25 5.71 12.33
CA ASN A 23 5.08 5.76 11.14
C ASN A 23 4.70 6.92 10.20
N SER A 24 3.40 7.20 10.06
CA SER A 24 2.89 8.30 9.23
C SER A 24 3.31 9.67 9.75
N LEU A 25 3.32 9.87 11.07
CA LEU A 25 3.79 11.09 11.69
C LEU A 25 5.30 11.30 11.44
N ALA A 26 6.08 10.24 11.57
CA ALA A 26 7.52 10.28 11.28
C ALA A 26 7.78 10.63 9.80
N LEU A 27 7.06 9.99 8.87
CA LEU A 27 7.17 10.26 7.44
C LEU A 27 6.75 11.69 7.10
N SER A 28 5.62 12.16 7.65
CA SER A 28 5.15 13.54 7.46
C SER A 28 6.19 14.54 7.94
N SER A 29 6.76 14.31 9.13
CA SER A 29 7.82 15.17 9.68
C SER A 29 9.06 15.24 8.78
N ALA A 30 9.49 14.09 8.23
CA ALA A 30 10.62 14.02 7.32
C ALA A 30 10.33 14.75 5.98
N LEU A 31 9.14 14.61 5.43
CA LEU A 31 8.72 15.30 4.21
C LEU A 31 8.68 16.83 4.41
N VAL A 32 8.10 17.27 5.53
CA VAL A 32 8.07 18.71 5.86
C VAL A 32 9.47 19.27 6.05
N ALA A 33 10.36 18.54 6.72
CA ALA A 33 11.76 18.94 6.86
C ALA A 33 12.50 19.03 5.51
N ALA A 34 12.07 18.24 4.51
CA ALA A 34 12.57 18.30 3.14
C ALA A 34 11.87 19.38 2.28
N GLY A 35 11.02 20.22 2.86
CA GLY A 35 10.31 21.29 2.15
C GLY A 35 9.07 20.84 1.39
N VAL A 36 8.58 19.62 1.63
CA VAL A 36 7.40 19.05 0.97
C VAL A 36 6.18 19.16 1.89
N LYS A 37 5.07 19.68 1.38
CA LYS A 37 3.82 19.71 2.13
C LYS A 37 3.26 18.28 2.27
N ALA A 38 2.94 17.89 3.49
CA ALA A 38 2.39 16.57 3.76
C ALA A 38 1.25 16.63 4.79
N ARG A 39 0.23 15.81 4.60
CA ARG A 39 -0.93 15.67 5.48
C ARG A 39 -1.12 14.22 5.92
N VAL A 40 -1.42 14.02 7.19
CA VAL A 40 -1.76 12.71 7.74
C VAL A 40 -3.28 12.63 7.91
N LEU A 41 -3.88 11.68 7.19
CA LEU A 41 -5.30 11.34 7.30
C LEU A 41 -5.43 9.95 7.93
N THR A 42 -6.28 9.81 8.93
CA THR A 42 -6.42 8.58 9.69
C THR A 42 -7.81 7.97 9.53
N ALA A 43 -7.87 6.66 9.32
CA ALA A 43 -9.15 5.93 9.23
C ALA A 43 -9.88 5.80 10.57
N VAL A 44 -9.22 6.12 11.69
CA VAL A 44 -9.78 6.19 13.04
C VAL A 44 -9.66 7.62 13.54
N ARG A 45 -10.72 8.15 14.18
CA ARG A 45 -10.70 9.50 14.72
C ARG A 45 -9.64 9.66 15.78
N MET A 46 -8.73 10.60 15.60
CA MET A 46 -7.70 10.92 16.57
C MET A 46 -7.19 12.37 16.43
N GLU A 47 -8.10 13.30 16.15
CA GLU A 47 -7.72 14.71 16.17
C GLU A 47 -7.25 15.13 17.58
N PRO A 48 -6.22 15.97 17.72
CA PRO A 48 -5.57 16.75 16.64
C PRO A 48 -4.33 16.07 16.03
N ILE A 49 -4.09 14.79 16.25
CA ILE A 49 -2.88 14.08 15.80
C ILE A 49 -2.87 13.91 14.28
N GLY A 50 -4.03 13.59 13.71
CA GLY A 50 -4.25 13.48 12.28
C GLY A 50 -5.70 13.81 11.94
N GLU A 51 -5.95 14.22 10.70
CA GLU A 51 -7.30 14.49 10.24
C GLU A 51 -8.08 13.20 10.04
N PHE A 52 -9.38 13.20 10.37
CA PHE A 52 -10.22 12.06 10.03
C PHE A 52 -10.37 11.97 8.50
N TYR A 53 -10.06 10.78 7.96
CA TYR A 53 -10.09 10.51 6.54
C TYR A 53 -11.46 10.73 5.93
N SER A 54 -11.51 11.39 4.80
CA SER A 54 -12.57 11.28 3.81
C SER A 54 -11.96 11.37 2.41
N LYS A 55 -12.60 10.74 1.42
CA LYS A 55 -12.22 10.83 0.00
C LYS A 55 -12.01 12.28 -0.43
N TRP A 56 -12.96 13.13 -0.10
CA TRP A 56 -12.98 14.53 -0.53
C TRP A 56 -11.83 15.35 0.04
N LYS A 57 -11.52 15.16 1.32
CA LYS A 57 -10.35 15.80 1.95
C LYS A 57 -9.03 15.32 1.34
N ALA A 58 -8.93 14.01 1.07
CA ALA A 58 -7.74 13.47 0.46
C ALA A 58 -7.51 14.07 -0.93
N ILE A 59 -8.56 14.15 -1.77
CA ILE A 59 -8.49 14.75 -3.10
C ILE A 59 -8.14 16.25 -3.00
N GLU A 60 -8.82 17.02 -2.13
CA GLU A 60 -8.55 18.44 -1.92
C GLU A 60 -7.07 18.71 -1.58
N HIS A 61 -6.50 17.94 -0.65
CA HIS A 61 -5.09 18.08 -0.29
C HIS A 61 -4.15 17.75 -1.45
N MET A 62 -4.44 16.68 -2.21
CA MET A 62 -3.63 16.30 -3.38
C MET A 62 -3.70 17.36 -4.49
N GLU A 63 -4.88 17.93 -4.77
CA GLU A 63 -5.07 19.02 -5.73
C GLU A 63 -4.32 20.30 -5.31
N ASN A 64 -4.15 20.53 -4.01
CA ASN A 64 -3.33 21.61 -3.46
C ASN A 64 -1.82 21.29 -3.47
N GLY A 65 -1.40 20.19 -4.09
CA GLY A 65 0.00 19.80 -4.22
C GLY A 65 0.62 19.25 -2.93
N GLU A 66 -0.20 18.73 -2.03
CA GLU A 66 0.25 18.11 -0.78
C GLU A 66 0.37 16.58 -0.95
N ILE A 67 1.35 15.96 -0.31
CA ILE A 67 1.41 14.51 -0.15
C ILE A 67 0.45 14.10 0.96
N VAL A 68 -0.49 13.21 0.65
CA VAL A 68 -1.44 12.67 1.61
C VAL A 68 -0.98 11.31 2.11
N ILE A 69 -0.77 11.18 3.41
CA ILE A 69 -0.38 9.94 4.08
C ILE A 69 -1.63 9.37 4.74
N MET A 70 -2.14 8.27 4.21
CA MET A 70 -3.34 7.62 4.73
C MET A 70 -2.93 6.50 5.69
N SER A 71 -3.33 6.60 6.96
CA SER A 71 -2.94 5.68 8.02
C SER A 71 -4.13 5.01 8.68
N ALA A 72 -3.86 4.01 9.53
CA ALA A 72 -4.84 3.14 10.18
C ALA A 72 -5.64 2.23 9.21
N GLY A 73 -5.13 2.02 7.99
CA GLY A 73 -5.68 1.07 7.03
C GLY A 73 -7.14 1.34 6.68
N THR A 74 -8.00 0.32 6.82
CA THR A 74 -9.45 0.46 6.63
C THR A 74 -10.16 1.09 7.84
N GLY A 75 -9.50 1.20 8.98
CA GLY A 75 -10.12 1.54 10.27
C GLY A 75 -10.85 0.37 10.93
N ASN A 76 -10.86 -0.81 10.31
CA ASN A 76 -11.55 -2.00 10.80
C ASN A 76 -10.58 -3.17 10.98
N PRO A 77 -10.73 -3.96 12.07
CA PRO A 77 -10.01 -5.21 12.24
C PRO A 77 -10.28 -6.20 11.10
N PHE A 78 -9.45 -7.24 11.01
CA PHE A 78 -9.52 -8.35 10.03
C PHE A 78 -9.09 -8.01 8.60
N PHE A 79 -8.85 -6.75 8.28
CA PHE A 79 -8.32 -6.33 6.98
C PHE A 79 -6.81 -6.10 7.05
N THR A 80 -6.13 -6.39 5.95
CA THR A 80 -4.69 -6.14 5.82
C THR A 80 -4.40 -4.71 5.36
N THR A 81 -3.12 -4.32 5.40
CA THR A 81 -2.65 -3.07 4.79
C THR A 81 -2.85 -3.06 3.28
N ASP A 82 -2.73 -4.21 2.61
CA ASP A 82 -3.00 -4.34 1.16
C ASP A 82 -4.45 -3.99 0.84
N THR A 83 -5.41 -4.54 1.60
CA THR A 83 -6.83 -4.18 1.47
C THR A 83 -7.07 -2.69 1.75
N GLY A 84 -6.43 -2.14 2.79
CA GLY A 84 -6.52 -0.71 3.10
C GLY A 84 -6.01 0.16 1.96
N SER A 85 -4.84 -0.16 1.40
CA SER A 85 -4.24 0.58 0.28
C SER A 85 -5.11 0.50 -0.98
N SER A 86 -5.62 -0.68 -1.31
CA SER A 86 -6.52 -0.88 -2.45
C SER A 86 -7.80 -0.05 -2.31
N LEU A 87 -8.43 -0.09 -1.13
CA LEU A 87 -9.62 0.71 -0.85
C LEU A 87 -9.37 2.20 -1.05
N ARG A 88 -8.28 2.72 -0.47
CA ARG A 88 -7.95 4.15 -0.60
C ARG A 88 -7.60 4.54 -2.02
N GLY A 89 -6.82 3.71 -2.74
CA GLY A 89 -6.50 3.94 -4.15
C GLY A 89 -7.74 4.03 -5.03
N ILE A 90 -8.71 3.12 -4.82
CA ILE A 90 -9.97 3.13 -5.56
C ILE A 90 -10.84 4.35 -5.18
N GLU A 91 -10.96 4.66 -3.89
CA GLU A 91 -11.76 5.81 -3.43
C GLU A 91 -11.28 7.14 -4.02
N ILE A 92 -9.98 7.36 -4.11
CA ILE A 92 -9.40 8.60 -4.66
C ILE A 92 -9.23 8.55 -6.18
N GLU A 93 -9.66 7.49 -6.83
CA GLU A 93 -9.56 7.29 -8.29
C GLU A 93 -8.10 7.36 -8.78
N ALA A 94 -7.20 6.68 -8.05
CA ALA A 94 -5.78 6.65 -8.41
C ALA A 94 -5.56 5.95 -9.76
N ASP A 95 -4.66 6.49 -10.57
CA ASP A 95 -4.30 5.91 -11.88
C ASP A 95 -3.53 4.60 -11.74
N VAL A 96 -2.77 4.44 -10.64
CA VAL A 96 -1.92 3.27 -10.40
C VAL A 96 -1.63 3.13 -8.91
N MET A 97 -1.49 1.90 -8.45
CA MET A 97 -0.97 1.59 -7.12
C MET A 97 0.47 1.07 -7.24
N LEU A 98 1.40 1.72 -6.56
CA LEU A 98 2.78 1.29 -6.47
C LEU A 98 2.98 0.47 -5.21
N LYS A 99 3.35 -0.80 -5.35
CA LYS A 99 3.65 -1.70 -4.22
C LYS A 99 5.15 -1.89 -4.07
N GLY A 100 5.74 -1.19 -3.11
CA GLY A 100 7.12 -1.38 -2.72
C GLY A 100 7.27 -2.64 -1.87
N THR A 101 8.17 -3.54 -2.29
CA THR A 101 8.46 -4.82 -1.61
C THR A 101 9.96 -5.04 -1.52
N ARG A 102 10.39 -6.16 -0.90
CA ARG A 102 11.81 -6.59 -0.92
C ARG A 102 12.21 -7.29 -2.19
N VAL A 103 11.24 -7.68 -3.03
CA VAL A 103 11.48 -8.30 -4.33
C VAL A 103 11.14 -7.33 -5.45
N ASP A 104 11.81 -7.47 -6.57
CA ASP A 104 11.74 -6.50 -7.67
C ASP A 104 10.60 -6.75 -8.65
N GLY A 105 9.63 -7.58 -8.30
CA GLY A 105 8.47 -7.87 -9.16
C GLY A 105 7.70 -9.11 -8.73
N ILE A 106 6.85 -9.58 -9.63
CA ILE A 106 6.01 -10.77 -9.45
C ILE A 106 6.68 -11.95 -10.13
N TYR A 107 6.78 -13.07 -9.43
CA TYR A 107 7.46 -14.27 -9.88
C TYR A 107 6.51 -15.46 -9.92
N THR A 108 6.88 -16.48 -10.71
CA THR A 108 6.16 -17.77 -10.78
C THR A 108 6.16 -18.52 -9.47
N ALA A 109 7.16 -18.29 -8.61
CA ALA A 109 7.31 -18.81 -7.26
C ALA A 109 8.12 -17.80 -6.43
N ASP A 110 8.32 -18.06 -5.14
CA ASP A 110 9.15 -17.22 -4.25
C ASP A 110 10.62 -17.30 -4.69
N PRO A 111 11.21 -16.21 -5.24
CA PRO A 111 12.60 -16.27 -5.75
C PRO A 111 13.65 -16.46 -4.65
N GLU A 112 13.31 -16.21 -3.38
CA GLU A 112 14.20 -16.48 -2.24
C GLU A 112 14.30 -17.98 -1.93
N LYS A 113 13.31 -18.79 -2.37
CA LYS A 113 13.22 -20.23 -2.11
C LYS A 113 13.42 -21.08 -3.35
N ASP A 114 13.05 -20.55 -4.50
CA ASP A 114 13.11 -21.26 -5.79
C ASP A 114 13.96 -20.46 -6.79
N PRO A 115 15.23 -20.86 -7.02
CA PRO A 115 16.11 -20.17 -7.96
C PRO A 115 15.66 -20.31 -9.42
N THR A 116 14.67 -21.18 -9.72
CA THR A 116 14.09 -21.33 -11.06
C THR A 116 12.90 -20.40 -11.29
N ALA A 117 12.49 -19.64 -10.27
CA ALA A 117 11.39 -18.71 -10.39
C ALA A 117 11.69 -17.66 -11.46
N THR A 118 10.75 -17.47 -12.39
CA THR A 118 10.85 -16.48 -13.45
C THR A 118 9.95 -15.29 -13.15
N LYS A 119 10.47 -14.08 -13.43
CA LYS A 119 9.75 -12.83 -13.21
C LYS A 119 8.80 -12.55 -14.36
N PHE A 120 7.59 -12.11 -14.03
CA PHE A 120 6.65 -11.53 -14.99
C PHE A 120 6.99 -10.05 -15.23
N HIS A 121 6.97 -9.61 -16.47
CA HIS A 121 6.98 -8.19 -16.80
C HIS A 121 5.56 -7.61 -16.67
N ASP A 122 4.61 -8.25 -17.32
CA ASP A 122 3.19 -7.96 -17.25
C ASP A 122 2.43 -9.25 -16.95
N ILE A 123 1.38 -9.16 -16.14
CA ILE A 123 0.52 -10.29 -15.80
C ILE A 123 -0.90 -9.77 -15.52
N THR A 124 -1.91 -10.53 -15.90
CA THR A 124 -3.31 -10.14 -15.61
C THR A 124 -3.74 -10.58 -14.21
N TYR A 125 -4.72 -9.88 -13.63
CA TYR A 125 -5.35 -10.31 -12.37
C TYR A 125 -5.90 -11.73 -12.44
N ASP A 126 -6.48 -12.11 -13.58
CA ASP A 126 -7.02 -13.48 -13.79
C ASP A 126 -5.91 -14.52 -13.70
N GLU A 127 -4.77 -14.25 -14.27
CA GLU A 127 -3.62 -15.15 -14.20
C GLU A 127 -3.00 -15.20 -12.79
N VAL A 128 -2.92 -14.05 -12.09
CA VAL A 128 -2.52 -14.00 -10.68
C VAL A 128 -3.42 -14.87 -9.82
N LEU A 129 -4.73 -14.74 -9.96
CA LEU A 129 -5.72 -15.52 -9.21
C LEU A 129 -5.68 -17.01 -9.57
N LYS A 130 -5.64 -17.34 -10.87
CA LYS A 130 -5.60 -18.71 -11.38
C LYS A 130 -4.35 -19.47 -10.90
N ARG A 131 -3.20 -18.80 -10.88
CA ARG A 131 -1.92 -19.40 -10.42
C ARG A 131 -1.75 -19.33 -8.90
N GLY A 132 -2.62 -18.63 -8.18
CA GLY A 132 -2.49 -18.43 -6.73
C GLY A 132 -1.25 -17.66 -6.32
N LEU A 133 -0.80 -16.71 -7.16
CA LEU A 133 0.38 -15.89 -6.87
C LEU A 133 0.12 -14.93 -5.74
N LYS A 134 1.06 -14.82 -4.81
CA LYS A 134 0.91 -13.98 -3.61
C LYS A 134 1.45 -12.56 -3.83
N VAL A 135 0.79 -11.80 -4.68
CA VAL A 135 1.10 -10.38 -4.88
C VAL A 135 0.57 -9.56 -3.69
N MET A 136 -0.68 -9.80 -3.36
CA MET A 136 -1.43 -9.21 -2.23
C MET A 136 -2.37 -10.25 -1.64
N ASP A 137 -3.10 -9.91 -0.59
CA ASP A 137 -4.20 -10.76 -0.15
C ASP A 137 -5.33 -10.80 -1.21
N LEU A 138 -6.16 -11.84 -1.11
CA LEU A 138 -7.21 -12.10 -2.10
C LEU A 138 -8.22 -10.94 -2.19
N THR A 139 -8.61 -10.36 -1.05
CA THR A 139 -9.57 -9.24 -1.00
C THR A 139 -9.05 -8.04 -1.76
N ALA A 140 -7.80 -7.64 -1.49
CA ALA A 140 -7.13 -6.55 -2.17
C ALA A 140 -7.02 -6.79 -3.69
N THR A 141 -6.61 -8.01 -4.07
CA THR A 141 -6.47 -8.40 -5.48
C THR A 141 -7.80 -8.32 -6.23
N CYS A 142 -8.89 -8.85 -5.65
CA CYS A 142 -10.22 -8.78 -6.24
C CYS A 142 -10.72 -7.33 -6.35
N MET A 143 -10.52 -6.52 -5.31
CA MET A 143 -10.93 -5.10 -5.34
C MET A 143 -10.22 -4.32 -6.46
N CYS A 144 -8.91 -4.48 -6.61
CA CYS A 144 -8.16 -3.84 -7.68
C CYS A 144 -8.61 -4.31 -9.06
N LYS A 145 -8.84 -5.62 -9.25
CA LYS A 145 -9.36 -6.19 -10.49
C LYS A 145 -10.71 -5.59 -10.87
N GLU A 146 -11.68 -5.60 -9.95
CA GLU A 146 -13.05 -5.14 -10.19
C GLU A 146 -13.12 -3.64 -10.52
N ASN A 147 -12.16 -2.86 -10.02
CA ASN A 147 -12.10 -1.42 -10.23
C ASN A 147 -11.02 -0.99 -11.25
N ASN A 148 -10.41 -1.94 -11.95
CA ASN A 148 -9.37 -1.69 -12.96
C ASN A 148 -8.21 -0.81 -12.45
N LEU A 149 -7.82 -0.96 -11.17
CA LEU A 149 -6.69 -0.26 -10.59
C LEU A 149 -5.40 -1.06 -10.86
N PRO A 150 -4.52 -0.61 -11.75
CA PRO A 150 -3.28 -1.34 -12.03
C PRO A 150 -2.31 -1.27 -10.84
N ILE A 151 -1.53 -2.34 -10.66
CA ILE A 151 -0.52 -2.45 -9.61
C ILE A 151 0.85 -2.60 -10.24
N VAL A 152 1.79 -1.78 -9.82
CA VAL A 152 3.21 -1.92 -10.16
C VAL A 152 3.97 -2.39 -8.92
N VAL A 153 4.58 -3.57 -9.00
CA VAL A 153 5.41 -4.13 -7.92
C VAL A 153 6.88 -3.83 -8.21
N PHE A 154 7.59 -3.30 -7.21
CA PHE A 154 9.00 -2.94 -7.36
C PHE A 154 9.77 -3.16 -6.04
N ASP A 155 11.10 -3.32 -6.16
CA ASP A 155 12.01 -3.37 -5.02
C ASP A 155 12.17 -1.97 -4.42
N MET A 156 11.75 -1.81 -3.15
CA MET A 156 11.80 -0.54 -2.42
C MET A 156 13.10 -0.37 -1.62
N ASP A 157 13.85 -1.44 -1.38
CA ASP A 157 15.07 -1.40 -0.58
C ASP A 157 16.24 -0.79 -1.35
N THR A 158 16.22 -0.91 -2.67
CA THR A 158 17.24 -0.26 -3.52
C THR A 158 16.98 1.23 -3.65
N VAL A 159 17.92 2.04 -3.18
CA VAL A 159 17.84 3.51 -3.22
C VAL A 159 17.66 4.01 -4.65
N GLY A 160 16.66 4.87 -4.85
CA GLY A 160 16.36 5.48 -6.14
C GLY A 160 15.32 4.72 -6.99
N ASN A 161 14.98 3.47 -6.67
CA ASN A 161 14.00 2.71 -7.45
C ASN A 161 12.61 3.36 -7.47
N LEU A 162 12.13 3.88 -6.34
CA LEU A 162 10.86 4.60 -6.31
C LEU A 162 10.85 5.77 -7.31
N LYS A 163 11.95 6.55 -7.36
CA LYS A 163 12.08 7.65 -8.32
C LYS A 163 12.00 7.15 -9.76
N LYS A 164 12.73 6.07 -10.10
CA LYS A 164 12.70 5.48 -11.44
C LYS A 164 11.31 5.01 -11.85
N VAL A 165 10.59 4.34 -10.93
CA VAL A 165 9.22 3.88 -11.18
C VAL A 165 8.28 5.07 -11.44
N ILE A 166 8.34 6.12 -10.62
CA ILE A 166 7.51 7.33 -10.80
C ILE A 166 7.85 8.06 -12.09
N SER A 167 9.14 8.09 -12.49
CA SER A 167 9.58 8.68 -13.77
C SER A 167 9.26 7.82 -14.99
N GLY A 168 8.75 6.62 -14.83
CA GLY A 168 8.47 5.69 -15.92
C GLY A 168 9.71 5.03 -16.53
N GLU A 169 10.89 5.16 -15.89
CA GLU A 169 12.15 4.63 -16.39
C GLU A 169 12.28 3.11 -16.19
N ASP A 170 11.58 2.56 -15.21
CA ASP A 170 11.66 1.15 -14.86
C ASP A 170 10.30 0.60 -14.44
N ARG A 171 9.74 -0.30 -15.24
CA ARG A 171 8.53 -1.07 -14.93
C ARG A 171 8.93 -2.46 -14.50
N LYS A 172 8.73 -2.80 -13.23
CA LYS A 172 9.19 -4.08 -12.68
C LYS A 172 8.21 -5.23 -12.91
N SER A 173 6.97 -5.08 -12.51
CA SER A 173 5.85 -5.96 -12.90
C SER A 173 4.55 -5.20 -12.80
N VAL A 174 3.69 -5.33 -13.78
CA VAL A 174 2.37 -4.67 -13.85
C VAL A 174 1.28 -5.74 -13.84
N VAL A 175 0.25 -5.52 -13.04
CA VAL A 175 -0.94 -6.37 -12.97
C VAL A 175 -2.14 -5.61 -13.52
#